data_86ebbd2d3627df7134453e99cd38f09e
#
_entry.id   86ebbd2d3627df7134453e99cd38f09e
#
_cell.length_a   1.000
_cell.length_b   1.000
_cell.length_c   1.000
_cell.angle_alpha   90.00
_cell.angle_beta   90.00
_cell.angle_gamma   90.00
#
_symmetry.space_group_name_H-M   'P 1'
#
loop_
_entity.id
_entity.type
_entity.pdbx_description
1 polymer ?
#
loop_
_entity_poly.entity_id
_entity_poly.type
_entity_poly.pdbx_seq_one_letter_code
_entity_poly.pdbx_strand_id
1 'polypeptide(L)'
;YPLNVCYNVGLAFQRTVLTQNYHQTSKDFTFHAKATHPKEEREVYVMVIGETSRALNWQLYGYERETNPLLSQQTGLIAFPKVLTESNTTHKSVPMLMSDVNAYNYDSIYHQKGIITAFKEAGFKTAFFSNQRYNHSFIDFFGREADTSDFIKEDSLDSNYNPSDDELLKLVEQELAKGETKQFIVLHTYGSHFNY
;
A
#
# COMPACT_ATOMS: atom_id res chain seq x y z
N TYR A 1 37.26 0.89 4.35
CA TYR A 1 36.02 1.18 5.08
C TYR A 1 35.58 2.67 5.09
N PRO A 2 36.48 3.69 5.18
CA PRO A 2 36.03 5.08 5.22
C PRO A 2 35.34 5.52 3.90
N LEU A 3 35.77 5.01 2.76
CA LEU A 3 35.14 5.30 1.47
C LEU A 3 33.67 4.84 1.39
N ASN A 4 33.33 3.73 2.04
CA ASN A 4 31.95 3.25 2.10
C ASN A 4 31.04 4.20 2.87
N VAL A 5 31.55 4.80 3.95
CA VAL A 5 30.81 5.82 4.70
C VAL A 5 30.54 7.05 3.84
N CYS A 6 31.57 7.57 3.16
CA CYS A 6 31.43 8.72 2.26
C CYS A 6 30.44 8.44 1.11
N TYR A 7 30.51 7.24 0.53
CA TYR A 7 29.59 6.80 -0.52
C TYR A 7 28.13 6.74 0.00
N ASN A 8 27.92 6.11 1.17
CA ASN A 8 26.58 5.98 1.75
C ASN A 8 26.00 7.36 2.15
N VAL A 9 26.81 8.26 2.67
CA VAL A 9 26.37 9.64 2.96
C VAL A 9 25.98 10.36 1.68
N GLY A 10 26.79 10.28 0.61
CA GLY A 10 26.44 10.85 -0.69
C GLY A 10 25.16 10.28 -1.27
N LEU A 11 24.97 8.96 -1.19
CA LEU A 11 23.75 8.28 -1.64
C LEU A 11 22.52 8.68 -0.81
N ALA A 12 22.65 8.78 0.50
CA ALA A 12 21.58 9.24 1.37
C ALA A 12 21.16 10.68 1.03
N PHE A 13 22.13 11.58 0.84
CA PHE A 13 21.87 12.95 0.43
C PHE A 13 21.15 13.02 -0.92
N GLN A 14 21.65 12.30 -1.93
CA GLN A 14 21.02 12.23 -3.25
C GLN A 14 19.55 11.77 -3.14
N ARG A 15 19.30 10.68 -2.41
CA ARG A 15 17.94 10.13 -2.22
C ARG A 15 17.03 11.12 -1.49
N THR A 16 17.55 11.82 -0.49
CA THR A 16 16.79 12.86 0.21
C THR A 16 16.34 13.97 -0.74
N VAL A 17 17.25 14.47 -1.58
CA VAL A 17 16.94 15.51 -2.58
C VAL A 17 15.89 15.00 -3.59
N LEU A 18 16.06 13.78 -4.11
CA LEU A 18 15.11 13.18 -5.04
C LEU A 18 13.71 13.02 -4.40
N THR A 19 13.67 12.55 -3.15
CA THR A 19 12.43 12.38 -2.39
C THR A 19 11.73 13.72 -2.14
N GLN A 20 12.46 14.75 -1.76
CA GLN A 20 11.91 16.10 -1.56
C GLN A 20 11.34 16.69 -2.85
N ASN A 21 11.91 16.37 -3.99
CA ASN A 21 11.46 16.84 -5.29
C ASN A 21 10.35 15.99 -5.90
N TYR A 22 9.95 14.88 -5.27
CA TYR A 22 8.99 13.91 -5.81
C TYR A 22 7.71 14.55 -6.37
N HIS A 23 7.12 15.49 -5.64
CA HIS A 23 5.90 16.16 -6.10
C HIS A 23 6.07 16.94 -7.41
N GLN A 24 7.28 17.43 -7.68
CA GLN A 24 7.58 18.12 -8.94
C GLN A 24 7.90 17.14 -10.07
N THR A 25 8.68 16.11 -9.77
CA THR A 25 9.14 15.15 -10.77
C THR A 25 8.05 14.19 -11.23
N SER A 26 7.03 13.94 -10.40
CA SER A 26 5.90 13.06 -10.70
C SER A 26 4.61 13.78 -11.11
N LYS A 27 4.60 15.12 -11.13
CA LYS A 27 3.37 15.92 -11.33
C LYS A 27 2.66 15.66 -12.67
N ASP A 28 3.43 15.42 -13.71
CA ASP A 28 2.93 15.25 -15.08
C ASP A 28 2.75 13.76 -15.45
N PHE A 29 2.98 12.86 -14.49
CA PHE A 29 2.79 11.43 -14.72
C PHE A 29 1.31 11.09 -14.81
N THR A 30 0.95 10.25 -15.77
CA THR A 30 -0.41 9.72 -15.96
C THR A 30 -0.35 8.28 -16.46
N PHE A 31 -1.27 7.46 -15.99
CA PHE A 31 -1.49 6.10 -16.48
C PHE A 31 -2.36 6.09 -17.75
N HIS A 32 -3.04 7.18 -18.07
CA HIS A 32 -4.08 7.23 -19.10
C HIS A 32 -5.17 6.17 -18.88
N ALA A 33 -5.44 5.86 -17.62
CA ALA A 33 -6.37 4.81 -17.22
C ALA A 33 -7.83 5.22 -17.52
N LYS A 34 -8.62 4.23 -17.96
CA LYS A 34 -10.04 4.42 -18.26
C LYS A 34 -10.85 3.26 -17.70
N ALA A 35 -12.01 3.57 -17.13
CA ALA A 35 -12.96 2.53 -16.77
C ALA A 35 -13.46 1.80 -18.01
N THR A 36 -13.58 0.48 -17.93
CA THR A 36 -14.11 -0.37 -19.02
C THR A 36 -15.61 -0.67 -18.84
N HIS A 37 -16.12 -0.54 -17.61
CA HIS A 37 -17.53 -0.74 -17.29
C HIS A 37 -18.30 0.58 -17.27
N PRO A 38 -19.63 0.55 -17.47
CA PRO A 38 -20.49 1.74 -17.42
C PRO A 38 -20.30 2.52 -16.12
N LYS A 39 -20.44 3.84 -16.19
CA LYS A 39 -20.26 4.73 -15.03
C LYS A 39 -21.28 4.47 -13.93
N GLU A 40 -22.46 4.00 -14.31
CA GLU A 40 -23.59 3.70 -13.41
C GLU A 40 -23.44 2.32 -12.72
N GLU A 41 -22.58 1.47 -13.23
CA GLU A 41 -22.32 0.16 -12.64
C GLU A 41 -21.51 0.34 -11.35
N ARG A 42 -22.06 -0.24 -10.27
CA ARG A 42 -21.40 -0.18 -8.96
C ARG A 42 -20.20 -1.10 -8.91
N GLU A 43 -19.03 -0.53 -8.66
CA GLU A 43 -17.78 -1.28 -8.48
C GLU A 43 -17.07 -0.81 -7.21
N VAL A 44 -16.78 -1.75 -6.34
CA VAL A 44 -15.99 -1.51 -5.13
C VAL A 44 -14.82 -2.49 -5.11
N TYR A 45 -13.62 -1.95 -5.15
CA TYR A 45 -12.39 -2.71 -5.03
C TYR A 45 -11.72 -2.37 -3.70
N VAL A 46 -11.35 -3.41 -2.95
CA VAL A 46 -10.60 -3.26 -1.70
C VAL A 46 -9.29 -4.02 -1.84
N MET A 47 -8.19 -3.29 -1.76
CA MET A 47 -6.84 -3.85 -1.77
C MET A 47 -6.32 -3.88 -0.33
N VAL A 48 -6.05 -5.08 0.20
CA VAL A 48 -5.48 -5.25 1.53
C VAL A 48 -4.00 -5.60 1.42
N ILE A 49 -3.14 -4.72 1.91
CA ILE A 49 -1.70 -4.92 1.95
C ILE A 49 -1.35 -5.43 3.34
N GLY A 50 -0.99 -6.71 3.42
CA GLY A 50 -0.55 -7.36 4.66
C GLY A 50 0.89 -6.99 5.03
N GLU A 51 1.24 -7.20 6.31
CA GLU A 51 2.59 -7.02 6.83
C GLU A 51 3.19 -8.39 7.20
N THR A 52 4.44 -8.63 6.82
CA THR A 52 5.27 -9.81 7.18
C THR A 52 4.55 -11.17 7.00
N SER A 53 3.67 -11.27 6.00
CA SER A 53 2.81 -12.44 5.77
C SER A 53 3.49 -13.44 4.83
N ARG A 54 4.03 -14.51 5.42
CA ARG A 54 4.75 -15.55 4.69
C ARG A 54 3.79 -16.65 4.20
N ALA A 55 3.73 -16.90 2.89
CA ALA A 55 2.85 -17.92 2.28
C ALA A 55 3.00 -19.31 2.91
N LEU A 56 4.23 -19.72 3.29
CA LEU A 56 4.49 -21.01 3.93
C LEU A 56 3.84 -21.18 5.31
N ASN A 57 3.35 -20.11 5.92
CA ASN A 57 2.65 -20.12 7.20
C ASN A 57 1.13 -19.95 7.03
N TRP A 58 0.61 -20.08 5.80
CA TRP A 58 -0.81 -19.98 5.52
C TRP A 58 -1.44 -21.36 5.34
N GLN A 59 -2.49 -21.66 6.13
CA GLN A 59 -3.30 -22.87 5.99
C GLN A 59 -3.82 -23.04 4.56
N LEU A 60 -4.20 -21.93 3.91
CA LEU A 60 -4.66 -21.89 2.53
C LEU A 60 -3.66 -22.50 1.54
N TYR A 61 -2.37 -22.49 1.86
CA TYR A 61 -1.28 -23.04 1.05
C TYR A 61 -0.70 -24.35 1.61
N GLY A 62 -1.40 -24.99 2.56
CA GLY A 62 -1.02 -26.30 3.10
C GLY A 62 -0.25 -26.25 4.40
N TYR A 63 -0.20 -25.13 5.11
CA TYR A 63 0.35 -25.10 6.46
C TYR A 63 -0.57 -25.86 7.43
N GLU A 64 0.01 -26.67 8.32
CA GLU A 64 -0.75 -27.58 9.18
C GLU A 64 -1.56 -26.86 10.28
N ARG A 65 -1.18 -25.63 10.64
CA ARG A 65 -1.90 -24.84 11.66
C ARG A 65 -2.99 -24.00 11.01
N GLU A 66 -4.07 -23.80 11.75
CA GLU A 66 -5.18 -22.93 11.35
C GLU A 66 -4.81 -21.44 11.49
N THR A 67 -4.10 -20.91 10.50
CA THR A 67 -3.64 -19.52 10.49
C THR A 67 -4.62 -18.57 9.80
N ASN A 68 -5.48 -19.08 8.92
CA ASN A 68 -6.47 -18.29 8.19
C ASN A 68 -7.77 -19.10 7.91
N PRO A 69 -8.43 -19.62 8.98
CA PRO A 69 -9.58 -20.51 8.83
C PRO A 69 -10.77 -19.84 8.16
N LEU A 70 -11.03 -18.56 8.47
CA LEU A 70 -12.15 -17.82 7.88
C LEU A 70 -11.93 -17.57 6.38
N LEU A 71 -10.73 -17.21 5.99
CA LEU A 71 -10.38 -16.99 4.58
C LEU A 71 -10.48 -18.29 3.77
N SER A 72 -10.03 -19.40 4.35
CA SER A 72 -10.07 -20.72 3.69
C SER A 72 -11.50 -21.22 3.41
N GLN A 73 -12.51 -20.66 4.10
CA GLN A 73 -13.93 -21.00 3.92
C GLN A 73 -14.66 -20.06 2.95
N GLN A 74 -14.01 -19.02 2.44
CA GLN A 74 -14.67 -18.07 1.55
C GLN A 74 -14.97 -18.67 0.19
N THR A 75 -16.20 -18.49 -0.26
CA THR A 75 -16.61 -18.82 -1.63
C THR A 75 -16.10 -17.78 -2.61
N GLY A 76 -15.67 -18.23 -3.80
CA GLY A 76 -15.11 -17.31 -4.82
C GLY A 76 -13.65 -16.90 -4.58
N LEU A 77 -12.99 -17.46 -3.56
CA LEU A 77 -11.56 -17.20 -3.31
C LEU A 77 -10.71 -17.74 -4.45
N ILE A 78 -9.82 -16.89 -4.96
CA ILE A 78 -8.77 -17.26 -5.92
C ILE A 78 -7.43 -17.11 -5.23
N ALA A 79 -6.72 -18.22 -5.04
CA ALA A 79 -5.42 -18.26 -4.37
C ALA A 79 -4.27 -18.33 -5.38
N PHE A 80 -3.22 -17.55 -5.15
CA PHE A 80 -2.01 -17.53 -5.97
C PHE A 80 -0.83 -18.09 -5.17
N PRO A 81 -0.54 -19.41 -5.26
CA PRO A 81 0.46 -20.06 -4.39
C PRO A 81 1.91 -19.76 -4.78
N LYS A 82 2.15 -19.17 -5.96
CA LYS A 82 3.49 -18.90 -6.49
C LYS A 82 3.70 -17.40 -6.74
N VAL A 83 3.59 -16.61 -5.69
CA VAL A 83 3.86 -15.17 -5.74
C VAL A 83 5.15 -14.89 -4.96
N LEU A 84 6.05 -14.13 -5.55
CA LEU A 84 7.30 -13.68 -4.95
C LEU A 84 7.27 -12.16 -4.80
N THR A 85 7.67 -11.68 -3.64
CA THR A 85 7.96 -10.26 -3.46
C THR A 85 9.34 -9.92 -4.02
N GLU A 86 9.47 -8.76 -4.64
CA GLU A 86 10.74 -8.30 -5.21
C GLU A 86 11.67 -7.65 -4.17
N SER A 87 11.21 -7.45 -2.93
CA SER A 87 12.01 -6.94 -1.82
C SER A 87 11.59 -7.56 -0.50
N ASN A 88 12.54 -7.63 0.43
CA ASN A 88 12.35 -8.14 1.80
C ASN A 88 12.09 -7.03 2.82
N THR A 89 11.84 -5.81 2.38
CA THR A 89 11.59 -4.66 3.25
C THR A 89 10.32 -3.94 2.83
N THR A 90 9.44 -3.62 3.79
CA THR A 90 8.14 -2.99 3.57
C THR A 90 8.24 -1.70 2.76
N HIS A 91 9.21 -0.83 3.11
CA HIS A 91 9.40 0.47 2.43
C HIS A 91 9.85 0.37 0.96
N LYS A 92 10.19 -0.84 0.48
CA LYS A 92 10.46 -1.10 -0.95
C LYS A 92 9.39 -1.97 -1.58
N SER A 93 8.98 -3.06 -0.91
CA SER A 93 8.02 -4.00 -1.46
C SER A 93 6.64 -3.38 -1.66
N VAL A 94 6.16 -2.58 -0.71
CA VAL A 94 4.84 -1.96 -0.82
C VAL A 94 4.77 -0.90 -1.93
N PRO A 95 5.74 0.02 -2.09
CA PRO A 95 5.73 0.90 -3.25
C PRO A 95 5.79 0.17 -4.60
N MET A 96 6.56 -0.91 -4.72
CA MET A 96 6.57 -1.75 -5.93
C MET A 96 5.22 -2.45 -6.15
N LEU A 97 4.53 -2.87 -5.08
CA LEU A 97 3.18 -3.43 -5.18
C LEU A 97 2.14 -2.40 -5.61
N MET A 98 2.34 -1.14 -5.23
CA MET A 98 1.41 -0.03 -5.49
C MET A 98 1.69 0.73 -6.80
N SER A 99 2.71 0.37 -7.57
CA SER A 99 3.12 1.11 -8.79
C SER A 99 3.61 0.16 -9.88
N ASP A 100 4.04 0.70 -11.00
CA ASP A 100 4.70 -0.02 -12.11
C ASP A 100 6.22 -0.15 -11.91
N VAL A 101 6.70 0.19 -10.72
CA VAL A 101 8.12 0.09 -10.36
C VAL A 101 8.44 -1.34 -9.94
N ASN A 102 9.60 -1.83 -10.35
CA ASN A 102 10.10 -3.14 -9.98
C ASN A 102 11.57 -3.07 -9.51
N ALA A 103 12.15 -4.19 -9.09
CA ALA A 103 13.52 -4.22 -8.56
C ALA A 103 14.59 -3.80 -9.58
N TYR A 104 14.33 -3.91 -10.89
CA TYR A 104 15.28 -3.55 -11.95
C TYR A 104 15.23 -2.08 -12.32
N ASN A 105 14.09 -1.41 -12.11
CA ASN A 105 13.88 0.00 -12.46
C ASN A 105 13.49 0.86 -11.26
N TYR A 106 13.89 0.46 -10.04
CA TYR A 106 13.42 1.08 -8.79
C TYR A 106 13.58 2.61 -8.75
N ASP A 107 14.61 3.15 -9.36
CA ASP A 107 14.85 4.60 -9.38
C ASP A 107 13.79 5.38 -10.18
N SER A 108 12.98 4.72 -11.01
CA SER A 108 11.84 5.35 -11.68
C SER A 108 10.74 5.81 -10.71
N ILE A 109 10.75 5.32 -9.46
CA ILE A 109 9.78 5.69 -8.41
C ILE A 109 9.70 7.20 -8.17
N TYR A 110 10.80 7.93 -8.37
CA TYR A 110 10.84 9.38 -8.20
C TYR A 110 10.06 10.15 -9.28
N HIS A 111 9.58 9.47 -10.32
CA HIS A 111 8.91 10.06 -11.48
C HIS A 111 7.55 9.44 -11.76
N GLN A 112 7.09 8.51 -10.93
CA GLN A 112 5.85 7.77 -11.12
C GLN A 112 4.82 8.07 -10.03
N LYS A 113 3.58 7.68 -10.30
CA LYS A 113 2.46 7.69 -9.36
C LYS A 113 2.07 6.25 -8.98
N GLY A 114 1.31 6.11 -7.90
CA GLY A 114 0.78 4.84 -7.45
C GLY A 114 -0.51 4.43 -8.18
N ILE A 115 -0.93 3.18 -8.01
CA ILE A 115 -2.16 2.61 -8.57
C ILE A 115 -3.41 3.41 -8.18
N ILE A 116 -3.37 4.11 -7.05
CA ILE A 116 -4.45 5.00 -6.60
C ILE A 116 -4.74 6.07 -7.67
N THR A 117 -3.69 6.67 -8.24
CA THR A 117 -3.84 7.63 -9.34
C THR A 117 -4.48 7.00 -10.57
N ALA A 118 -4.15 5.74 -10.93
CA ALA A 118 -4.79 5.04 -12.04
C ALA A 118 -6.29 4.88 -11.82
N PHE A 119 -6.71 4.50 -10.61
CA PHE A 119 -8.15 4.41 -10.28
C PHE A 119 -8.83 5.79 -10.30
N LYS A 120 -8.17 6.85 -9.83
CA LYS A 120 -8.71 8.23 -9.94
C LYS A 120 -8.91 8.65 -11.39
N GLU A 121 -7.94 8.41 -12.26
CA GLU A 121 -8.05 8.68 -13.70
C GLU A 121 -9.23 7.92 -14.33
N ALA A 122 -9.48 6.69 -13.86
CA ALA A 122 -10.61 5.86 -14.29
C ALA A 122 -11.96 6.29 -13.65
N GLY A 123 -11.97 7.34 -12.84
CA GLY A 123 -13.20 7.92 -12.27
C GLY A 123 -13.66 7.30 -10.94
N PHE A 124 -12.80 6.55 -10.25
CA PHE A 124 -13.10 6.02 -8.93
C PHE A 124 -12.86 7.06 -7.83
N LYS A 125 -13.69 7.04 -6.81
CA LYS A 125 -13.36 7.64 -5.51
C LYS A 125 -12.41 6.73 -4.77
N THR A 126 -11.38 7.31 -4.19
CA THR A 126 -10.26 6.54 -3.67
C THR A 126 -10.01 6.83 -2.19
N ALA A 127 -9.68 5.79 -1.42
CA ALA A 127 -9.30 5.91 -0.03
C ALA A 127 -8.05 5.08 0.28
N PHE A 128 -7.23 5.57 1.19
CA PHE A 128 -6.06 4.85 1.72
C PHE A 128 -6.07 4.95 3.24
N PHE A 129 -6.16 3.81 3.91
CA PHE A 129 -6.16 3.72 5.37
C PHE A 129 -5.02 2.84 5.84
N SER A 130 -4.17 3.37 6.72
CA SER A 130 -2.97 2.70 7.18
C SER A 130 -2.92 2.57 8.70
N ASN A 131 -2.62 1.36 9.18
CA ASN A 131 -2.24 1.10 10.57
C ASN A 131 -0.71 1.18 10.77
N GLN A 132 -0.01 1.82 9.86
CA GLN A 132 1.42 2.12 9.97
C GLN A 132 1.61 3.60 10.28
N ARG A 133 2.76 3.95 10.91
CA ARG A 133 3.09 5.35 11.13
C ARG A 133 3.51 6.01 9.82
N TYR A 134 3.11 7.25 9.66
CA TYR A 134 3.63 8.11 8.59
C TYR A 134 5.14 8.30 8.77
N ASN A 135 5.94 8.01 7.75
CA ASN A 135 7.39 8.04 7.83
C ASN A 135 8.08 8.71 6.63
N HIS A 136 7.32 9.45 5.83
CA HIS A 136 7.79 10.14 4.61
C HIS A 136 8.37 9.17 3.54
N SER A 137 7.89 7.94 3.51
CA SER A 137 8.24 6.96 2.48
C SER A 137 7.34 7.07 1.24
N PHE A 138 7.67 6.33 0.19
CA PHE A 138 6.81 6.24 -0.99
C PHE A 138 5.45 5.58 -0.71
N ILE A 139 5.32 4.79 0.36
CA ILE A 139 4.03 4.28 0.83
C ILE A 139 3.10 5.46 1.16
N ASP A 140 3.63 6.42 1.90
CA ASP A 140 2.88 7.61 2.32
C ASP A 140 2.56 8.51 1.14
N PHE A 141 3.51 8.71 0.23
CA PHE A 141 3.28 9.52 -0.96
C PHE A 141 2.19 8.94 -1.84
N PHE A 142 2.24 7.63 -2.11
CA PHE A 142 1.21 6.95 -2.89
C PHE A 142 -0.12 6.88 -2.15
N GLY A 143 -0.10 6.68 -0.82
CA GLY A 143 -1.31 6.70 0.00
C GLY A 143 -2.01 8.07 -0.03
N ARG A 144 -1.23 9.16 -0.02
CA ARG A 144 -1.76 10.53 -0.10
C ARG A 144 -2.24 10.95 -1.50
N GLU A 145 -2.10 10.11 -2.51
CA GLU A 145 -2.77 10.31 -3.80
C GLU A 145 -4.28 10.10 -3.71
N ALA A 146 -4.75 9.37 -2.68
CA ALA A 146 -6.17 9.10 -2.47
C ALA A 146 -6.97 10.38 -2.16
N ASP A 147 -8.28 10.35 -2.47
CA ASP A 147 -9.21 11.42 -2.13
C ASP A 147 -9.39 11.53 -0.60
N THR A 148 -9.35 10.39 0.08
CA THR A 148 -9.34 10.29 1.55
C THR A 148 -8.13 9.47 1.99
N SER A 149 -7.31 9.96 2.88
CA SER A 149 -6.19 9.20 3.47
C SER A 149 -6.12 9.38 4.97
N ASP A 150 -5.92 8.28 5.71
CA ASP A 150 -5.81 8.27 7.16
C ASP A 150 -4.72 7.28 7.62
N PHE A 151 -3.92 7.73 8.59
CA PHE A 151 -2.86 6.95 9.23
C PHE A 151 -3.18 6.87 10.72
N ILE A 152 -3.92 5.84 11.13
CA ILE A 152 -4.55 5.75 12.46
C ILE A 152 -3.58 5.80 13.65
N LYS A 153 -2.28 5.61 13.42
CA LYS A 153 -1.24 5.77 14.45
C LYS A 153 -0.71 7.19 14.57
N GLU A 154 -1.00 8.08 13.63
CA GLU A 154 -0.44 9.42 13.60
C GLU A 154 -1.11 10.35 14.62
N ASP A 155 -2.40 10.13 14.88
CA ASP A 155 -3.19 10.95 15.82
C ASP A 155 -2.87 10.71 17.30
N SER A 156 -2.08 9.67 17.61
CA SER A 156 -1.71 9.36 18.98
C SER A 156 -0.35 9.96 19.36
N LEU A 157 -0.35 10.76 20.43
CA LEU A 157 0.87 11.25 21.07
C LEU A 157 1.62 10.14 21.83
N ASP A 158 0.96 9.02 22.09
CA ASP A 158 1.58 7.86 22.73
C ASP A 158 2.37 7.04 21.69
N SER A 159 3.69 6.99 21.88
CA SER A 159 4.59 6.21 21.02
C SER A 159 4.31 4.70 21.10
N ASN A 160 3.64 4.23 22.16
CA ASN A 160 3.28 2.83 22.36
C ASN A 160 1.86 2.52 21.83
N TYR A 161 1.13 3.50 21.32
CA TYR A 161 -0.18 3.26 20.75
C TYR A 161 -0.07 2.34 19.53
N ASN A 162 -0.63 1.15 19.65
CA ASN A 162 -0.63 0.12 18.63
C ASN A 162 -2.03 -0.46 18.46
N PRO A 163 -2.91 0.22 17.72
CA PRO A 163 -4.27 -0.24 17.48
C PRO A 163 -4.26 -1.54 16.67
N SER A 164 -5.31 -2.34 16.83
CA SER A 164 -5.54 -3.52 16.02
C SER A 164 -5.96 -3.12 14.60
N ASP A 165 -5.69 -3.99 13.60
CA ASP A 165 -6.04 -3.74 12.20
C ASP A 165 -7.55 -3.68 11.97
N ASP A 166 -8.38 -4.22 12.88
CA ASP A 166 -9.84 -4.09 12.80
C ASP A 166 -10.35 -2.65 12.96
N GLU A 167 -9.55 -1.74 13.55
CA GLU A 167 -9.89 -0.31 13.56
C GLU A 167 -10.00 0.27 12.14
N LEU A 168 -9.28 -0.29 11.17
CA LEU A 168 -9.39 0.09 9.76
C LEU A 168 -10.78 -0.21 9.18
N LEU A 169 -11.49 -1.22 9.71
CA LEU A 169 -12.83 -1.58 9.24
C LEU A 169 -13.84 -0.48 9.43
N LYS A 170 -13.72 0.28 10.54
CA LYS A 170 -14.60 1.43 10.81
C LYS A 170 -14.45 2.51 9.72
N LEU A 171 -13.23 2.73 9.26
CA LEU A 171 -12.96 3.69 8.18
C LEU A 171 -13.50 3.19 6.84
N VAL A 172 -13.40 1.88 6.58
CA VAL A 172 -14.01 1.26 5.39
C VAL A 172 -15.51 1.41 5.40
N GLU A 173 -16.17 1.12 6.53
CA GLU A 173 -17.62 1.28 6.67
C GLU A 173 -18.08 2.70 6.41
N GLN A 174 -17.36 3.69 6.96
CA GLN A 174 -17.63 5.11 6.73
C GLN A 174 -17.45 5.49 5.25
N GLU A 175 -16.39 4.97 4.61
CA GLU A 175 -16.14 5.25 3.19
C GLU A 175 -17.22 4.63 2.29
N LEU A 176 -17.62 3.38 2.56
CA LEU A 176 -18.68 2.70 1.84
C LEU A 176 -20.05 3.37 2.04
N ALA A 177 -20.31 3.93 3.22
CA ALA A 177 -21.55 4.64 3.54
C ALA A 177 -21.75 5.92 2.71
N LYS A 178 -20.70 6.47 2.07
CA LYS A 178 -20.82 7.59 1.15
C LYS A 178 -21.62 7.25 -0.11
N GLY A 179 -21.82 5.96 -0.41
CA GLY A 179 -22.66 5.50 -1.52
C GLY A 179 -22.13 5.80 -2.92
N GLU A 180 -20.85 6.06 -3.05
CA GLU A 180 -20.21 6.30 -4.36
C GLU A 180 -20.32 5.07 -5.26
N THR A 181 -20.59 5.28 -6.54
CA THR A 181 -20.79 4.18 -7.50
C THR A 181 -19.50 3.39 -7.75
N LYS A 182 -18.36 4.09 -7.85
CA LYS A 182 -17.05 3.50 -8.09
C LYS A 182 -16.10 3.88 -6.96
N GLN A 183 -15.62 2.88 -6.21
CA GLN A 183 -14.72 3.08 -5.06
C GLN A 183 -13.53 2.14 -5.15
N PHE A 184 -12.36 2.68 -4.84
CA PHE A 184 -11.14 1.91 -4.64
C PHE A 184 -10.55 2.26 -3.27
N ILE A 185 -10.47 1.27 -2.39
CA ILE A 185 -10.03 1.43 -1.00
C ILE A 185 -8.77 0.59 -0.80
N VAL A 186 -7.70 1.19 -0.30
CA VAL A 186 -6.46 0.50 0.06
C VAL A 186 -6.33 0.47 1.58
N LEU A 187 -6.11 -0.72 2.13
CA LEU A 187 -5.83 -0.94 3.54
C LEU A 187 -4.38 -1.42 3.71
N HIS A 188 -3.62 -0.74 4.53
CA HIS A 188 -2.25 -1.13 4.86
C HIS A 188 -2.16 -1.52 6.34
N THR A 189 -2.04 -2.83 6.58
CA THR A 189 -2.11 -3.41 7.92
C THR A 189 -0.75 -3.41 8.64
N TYR A 190 -0.77 -3.71 9.95
CA TYR A 190 0.42 -3.81 10.79
C TYR A 190 0.52 -5.14 11.56
N GLY A 191 -0.58 -5.88 11.68
CA GLY A 191 -0.81 -6.95 12.65
C GLY A 191 0.24 -8.07 12.75
N SER A 192 1.03 -8.32 11.68
CA SER A 192 2.08 -9.36 11.70
C SER A 192 3.50 -8.78 11.81
N HIS A 193 3.65 -7.51 12.18
CA HIS A 193 4.96 -6.89 12.39
C HIS A 193 5.69 -7.55 13.56
N PHE A 194 7.02 -7.73 13.47
CA PHE A 194 7.82 -8.50 14.43
C PHE A 194 7.99 -7.86 15.82
N ASN A 195 7.62 -6.63 16.03
CA ASN A 195 7.55 -6.00 17.37
C ASN A 195 6.17 -6.29 17.99
N TYR A 196 6.10 -7.39 18.72
CA TYR A 196 4.93 -7.78 19.51
C TYR A 196 4.95 -7.14 20.88
#